data_52129d3688cb3574831298332f56be35
#
_entry.id   52129d3688cb3574831298332f56be35
#
_cell.length_a   1.000
_cell.length_b   1.000
_cell.length_c   1.000
_cell.angle_alpha   90.00
_cell.angle_beta   90.00
_cell.angle_gamma   90.00
#
_symmetry.space_group_name_H-M   'P 1'
#
loop_
_entity.id
_entity.type
_entity.pdbx_description
1 polymer ?
#
loop_
_entity_poly.entity_id
_entity_poly.type
_entity_poly.pdbx_seq_one_letter_code
_entity_poly.pdbx_strand_id
1 'polypeptide(L)'
;MMVGLPGSGKTFFAQQFSEMFNAPFVDSQFISEHSLDSNASEEVCQRFLAEIARTKQTFIYEDGNLSRVRRAEFARWAKGHGYKPLIIWVQTDEATCRRRIQKGHSLDTINFDAAVKSFTEPNAIEKPVVISGKHTYKTQARTVLARLGDSNRPSRPMTSLA
;
A
#
# COMPACT_ATOMS: atom_id res chain seq x y z
N MET A 1 -2.41 -3.13 -0.67
CA MET A 1 -2.02 -2.06 0.29
C MET A 1 -0.57 -1.68 0.06
N MET A 2 -0.30 -0.38 -0.13
CA MET A 2 1.04 0.16 -0.32
C MET A 2 1.71 0.42 1.02
N VAL A 3 3.01 0.11 1.13
CA VAL A 3 3.81 0.30 2.35
C VAL A 3 5.20 0.82 1.98
N GLY A 4 5.77 1.70 2.78
CA GLY A 4 7.12 2.25 2.61
C GLY A 4 7.22 3.66 3.17
N LEU A 5 8.43 4.17 3.34
CA LEU A 5 8.68 5.52 3.85
C LEU A 5 8.08 6.61 2.93
N PRO A 6 7.76 7.79 3.45
CA PRO A 6 7.49 8.97 2.62
C PRO A 6 8.64 9.17 1.62
N GLY A 7 8.32 9.52 0.36
CA GLY A 7 9.34 9.66 -0.70
C GLY A 7 9.88 8.34 -1.28
N SER A 8 9.41 7.17 -0.82
CA SER A 8 9.83 5.88 -1.39
C SER A 8 9.30 5.62 -2.81
N GLY A 9 8.22 6.29 -3.22
CA GLY A 9 7.59 6.13 -4.53
C GLY A 9 6.29 5.32 -4.52
N LYS A 10 5.68 5.10 -3.36
CA LYS A 10 4.41 4.37 -3.21
C LYS A 10 3.30 4.96 -4.07
N THR A 11 3.02 6.24 -3.87
CA THR A 11 1.93 6.96 -4.55
C THR A 11 2.13 6.96 -6.07
N PHE A 12 3.37 7.17 -6.54
CA PHE A 12 3.69 7.09 -7.96
C PHE A 12 3.36 5.71 -8.54
N PHE A 13 3.80 4.64 -7.86
CA PHE A 13 3.49 3.28 -8.30
C PHE A 13 1.98 3.01 -8.26
N ALA A 14 1.30 3.42 -7.18
CA ALA A 14 -0.14 3.21 -7.00
C ALA A 14 -0.96 3.88 -8.09
N GLN A 15 -0.64 5.13 -8.43
CA GLN A 15 -1.32 5.89 -9.50
C GLN A 15 -1.14 5.22 -10.87
N GLN A 16 0.10 4.90 -11.24
CA GLN A 16 0.37 4.23 -12.52
C GLN A 16 -0.32 2.86 -12.61
N PHE A 17 -0.35 2.11 -11.50
CA PHE A 17 -1.01 0.81 -11.46
C PHE A 17 -2.54 0.95 -11.53
N SER A 18 -3.10 1.95 -10.84
CA SER A 18 -4.52 2.32 -10.89
C SER A 18 -4.96 2.64 -12.30
N GLU A 19 -4.23 3.51 -12.99
CA GLU A 19 -4.52 3.89 -14.38
C GLU A 19 -4.43 2.70 -15.34
N MET A 20 -3.38 1.88 -15.22
CA MET A 20 -3.17 0.74 -16.12
C MET A 20 -4.27 -0.32 -16.00
N PHE A 21 -4.79 -0.55 -14.80
CA PHE A 21 -5.77 -1.61 -14.53
C PHE A 21 -7.18 -1.08 -14.28
N ASN A 22 -7.39 0.23 -14.42
CA ASN A 22 -8.66 0.89 -14.08
C ASN A 22 -9.17 0.48 -12.69
N ALA A 23 -8.25 0.41 -11.72
CA ALA A 23 -8.51 0.00 -10.35
C ALA A 23 -8.67 1.23 -9.45
N PRO A 24 -9.70 1.33 -8.60
CA PRO A 24 -9.82 2.43 -7.65
C PRO A 24 -8.56 2.57 -6.78
N PHE A 25 -8.11 3.80 -6.57
CA PHE A 25 -7.00 4.13 -5.68
C PHE A 25 -7.50 5.02 -4.54
N VAL A 26 -7.31 4.57 -3.31
CA VAL A 26 -7.63 5.32 -2.10
C VAL A 26 -6.34 5.72 -1.42
N ASP A 27 -6.08 7.02 -1.42
CA ASP A 27 -4.95 7.64 -0.73
C ASP A 27 -5.47 8.32 0.55
N SER A 28 -5.23 7.69 1.70
CA SER A 28 -5.70 8.21 2.98
C SER A 28 -4.94 9.48 3.39
N GLN A 29 -3.71 9.67 2.94
CA GLN A 29 -2.95 10.88 3.21
C GLN A 29 -3.55 12.06 2.45
N PHE A 30 -3.86 11.89 1.17
CA PHE A 30 -4.53 12.92 0.37
C PHE A 30 -5.87 13.31 1.01
N ILE A 31 -6.66 12.32 1.47
CA ILE A 31 -7.92 12.59 2.17
C ILE A 31 -7.66 13.40 3.44
N SER A 32 -6.64 13.04 4.22
CA SER A 32 -6.28 13.74 5.46
C SER A 32 -5.85 15.18 5.23
N GLU A 33 -5.08 15.45 4.20
CA GLU A 33 -4.59 16.79 3.85
C GLU A 33 -5.73 17.74 3.37
N HIS A 34 -6.85 17.15 2.91
CA HIS A 34 -8.00 17.90 2.38
C HIS A 34 -9.24 17.81 3.29
N SER A 35 -9.11 17.27 4.48
CA SER A 35 -10.18 17.18 5.48
C SER A 35 -10.03 18.26 6.54
N LEU A 36 -11.12 18.61 7.22
CA LEU A 36 -11.13 19.62 8.28
C LEU A 36 -10.31 19.20 9.50
N ASP A 37 -10.37 17.90 9.83
CA ASP A 37 -9.66 17.32 10.97
C ASP A 37 -9.46 15.82 10.77
N SER A 38 -8.76 15.20 11.71
CA SER A 38 -8.45 13.75 11.66
C SER A 38 -9.69 12.84 11.74
N ASN A 39 -10.74 13.25 12.46
CA ASN A 39 -11.96 12.46 12.58
C ASN A 39 -12.74 12.49 11.27
N ALA A 40 -12.89 13.66 10.66
CA ALA A 40 -13.51 13.82 9.34
C ALA A 40 -12.76 13.02 8.28
N SER A 41 -11.42 13.05 8.30
CA SER A 41 -10.56 12.26 7.42
C SER A 41 -10.80 10.76 7.55
N GLU A 42 -10.82 10.25 8.77
CA GLU A 42 -11.05 8.83 9.04
C GLU A 42 -12.45 8.41 8.57
N GLU A 43 -13.49 9.20 8.86
CA GLU A 43 -14.86 8.91 8.45
C GLU A 43 -15.01 8.87 6.92
N VAL A 44 -14.44 9.86 6.21
CA VAL A 44 -14.44 9.90 4.74
C VAL A 44 -13.74 8.69 4.17
N CYS A 45 -12.54 8.35 4.69
CA CYS A 45 -11.78 7.21 4.23
C CYS A 45 -12.54 5.89 4.42
N GLN A 46 -13.14 5.67 5.59
CA GLN A 46 -13.93 4.48 5.90
C GLN A 46 -15.16 4.37 4.98
N ARG A 47 -15.84 5.47 4.74
CA ARG A 47 -16.99 5.53 3.84
C ARG A 47 -16.61 5.17 2.40
N PHE A 48 -15.50 5.72 1.92
CA PHE A 48 -14.95 5.41 0.60
C PHE A 48 -14.59 3.92 0.47
N LEU A 49 -13.89 3.37 1.45
CA LEU A 49 -13.53 1.96 1.49
C LEU A 49 -14.78 1.06 1.51
N ALA A 50 -15.80 1.42 2.26
CA ALA A 50 -17.05 0.67 2.33
C ALA A 50 -17.77 0.64 0.98
N GLU A 51 -17.84 1.77 0.26
CA GLU A 51 -18.46 1.82 -1.06
C GLU A 51 -17.66 1.02 -2.10
N ILE A 52 -16.32 1.13 -2.10
CA ILE A 52 -15.49 0.31 -2.97
C ILE A 52 -15.69 -1.18 -2.68
N ALA A 53 -15.78 -1.57 -1.40
CA ALA A 53 -16.01 -2.96 -1.01
C ALA A 53 -17.31 -3.54 -1.58
N ARG A 54 -18.36 -2.72 -1.75
CA ARG A 54 -19.63 -3.12 -2.38
C ARG A 54 -19.48 -3.45 -3.86
N THR A 55 -18.54 -2.81 -4.55
CA THR A 55 -18.29 -3.08 -5.97
C THR A 55 -17.59 -4.40 -6.23
N LYS A 56 -16.96 -4.99 -5.23
CA LYS A 56 -16.10 -6.19 -5.33
C LYS A 56 -14.91 -6.05 -6.29
N GLN A 57 -14.60 -4.85 -6.72
CA GLN A 57 -13.45 -4.58 -7.57
C GLN A 57 -12.14 -4.61 -6.75
N THR A 58 -11.08 -5.10 -7.37
CA THR A 58 -9.73 -4.92 -6.79
C THR A 58 -9.40 -3.44 -6.72
N PHE A 59 -8.86 -3.00 -5.62
CA PHE A 59 -8.47 -1.61 -5.41
C PHE A 59 -7.10 -1.51 -4.76
N ILE A 60 -6.51 -0.32 -4.83
CA ILE A 60 -5.24 0.02 -4.22
C ILE A 60 -5.53 0.92 -3.03
N TYR A 61 -4.86 0.65 -1.92
CA TYR A 61 -4.97 1.45 -0.71
C TYR A 61 -3.59 1.89 -0.24
N GLU A 62 -3.41 3.17 -0.05
CA GLU A 62 -2.23 3.76 0.59
C GLU A 62 -2.64 4.40 1.90
N ASP A 63 -2.04 3.92 2.99
CA ASP A 63 -2.21 4.47 4.34
C ASP A 63 -0.91 5.21 4.71
N GLY A 64 -1.06 6.46 5.16
CA GLY A 64 0.05 7.21 5.72
C GLY A 64 0.59 6.63 7.02
N ASN A 65 -0.15 5.72 7.68
CA ASN A 65 0.28 5.06 8.90
C ASN A 65 1.15 3.83 8.60
N LEU A 66 2.38 3.88 9.06
CA LEU A 66 3.43 2.93 8.74
C LEU A 66 3.55 1.78 9.75
N SER A 67 2.62 1.69 10.71
CA SER A 67 2.69 0.70 11.78
C SER A 67 2.16 -0.67 11.35
N ARG A 68 2.72 -1.73 11.93
CA ARG A 68 2.25 -3.11 11.74
C ARG A 68 0.81 -3.32 12.20
N VAL A 69 0.40 -2.63 13.26
CA VAL A 69 -0.95 -2.74 13.82
C VAL A 69 -1.98 -2.28 12.79
N ARG A 70 -1.80 -1.10 12.20
CA ARG A 70 -2.70 -0.57 11.17
C ARG A 70 -2.77 -1.46 9.94
N ARG A 71 -1.63 -2.02 9.50
CA ARG A 71 -1.62 -2.98 8.39
C ARG A 71 -2.44 -4.24 8.71
N ALA A 72 -2.32 -4.75 9.93
CA ALA A 72 -3.07 -5.93 10.37
C ALA A 72 -4.58 -5.64 10.47
N GLU A 73 -4.97 -4.46 10.96
CA GLU A 73 -6.36 -3.99 11.01
C GLU A 73 -6.96 -3.91 9.61
N PHE A 74 -6.27 -3.23 8.69
CA PHE A 74 -6.72 -3.16 7.30
C PHE A 74 -6.83 -4.54 6.65
N ALA A 75 -5.84 -5.42 6.86
CA ALA A 75 -5.89 -6.78 6.32
C ALA A 75 -7.06 -7.60 6.88
N ARG A 76 -7.41 -7.40 8.14
CA ARG A 76 -8.58 -8.04 8.77
C ARG A 76 -9.87 -7.50 8.17
N TRP A 77 -9.99 -6.18 8.05
CA TRP A 77 -11.13 -5.53 7.40
C TRP A 77 -11.32 -6.03 5.97
N ALA A 78 -10.25 -6.04 5.16
CA ALA A 78 -10.29 -6.50 3.78
C ALA A 78 -10.76 -7.96 3.67
N LYS A 79 -10.24 -8.85 4.51
CA LYS A 79 -10.68 -10.25 4.57
C LYS A 79 -12.15 -10.40 4.95
N GLY A 80 -12.62 -9.60 5.90
CA GLY A 80 -14.04 -9.55 6.29
C GLY A 80 -14.97 -9.14 5.15
N HIS A 81 -14.47 -8.38 4.18
CA HIS A 81 -15.20 -7.98 2.98
C HIS A 81 -14.95 -8.88 1.76
N GLY A 82 -14.27 -10.02 1.94
CA GLY A 82 -14.03 -11.02 0.89
C GLY A 82 -12.81 -10.75 0.02
N TYR A 83 -11.94 -9.81 0.40
CA TYR A 83 -10.70 -9.55 -0.32
C TYR A 83 -9.55 -10.44 0.14
N LYS A 84 -8.58 -10.63 -0.75
CA LYS A 84 -7.27 -11.18 -0.43
C LYS A 84 -6.26 -10.01 -0.35
N PRO A 85 -5.95 -9.49 0.84
CA PRO A 85 -5.02 -8.37 0.96
C PRO A 85 -3.62 -8.77 0.53
N LEU A 86 -3.00 -7.90 -0.28
CA LEU A 86 -1.61 -8.01 -0.70
C LEU A 86 -0.87 -6.76 -0.21
N ILE A 87 0.23 -6.96 0.52
CA ILE A 87 1.11 -5.88 0.93
C ILE A 87 2.19 -5.71 -0.15
N ILE A 88 2.30 -4.50 -0.67
CA ILE A 88 3.35 -4.10 -1.62
C ILE A 88 4.27 -3.13 -0.87
N TRP A 89 5.48 -3.59 -0.58
CA TRP A 89 6.48 -2.78 0.11
C TRP A 89 7.43 -2.13 -0.90
N VAL A 90 7.29 -0.81 -1.03
CA VAL A 90 8.21 -0.01 -1.86
C VAL A 90 9.44 0.32 -1.03
N GLN A 91 10.48 -0.46 -1.22
CA GLN A 91 11.74 -0.33 -0.50
C GLN A 91 12.64 0.70 -1.19
N THR A 92 13.00 1.73 -0.45
CA THR A 92 13.94 2.78 -0.87
C THR A 92 14.72 3.21 0.38
N ASP A 93 16.02 3.40 0.23
CA ASP A 93 16.84 3.86 1.35
C ASP A 93 16.43 5.25 1.84
N GLU A 94 16.62 5.49 3.12
CA GLU A 94 16.20 6.71 3.80
C GLU A 94 16.80 7.98 3.17
N ALA A 95 18.08 7.95 2.82
CA ALA A 95 18.76 9.09 2.23
C ALA A 95 18.14 9.50 0.88
N THR A 96 17.75 8.52 0.07
CA THR A 96 17.04 8.75 -1.20
C THR A 96 15.63 9.30 -0.96
N CYS A 97 14.90 8.75 0.02
CA CYS A 97 13.57 9.22 0.40
C CYS A 97 13.64 10.70 0.86
N ARG A 98 14.54 11.00 1.79
CA ARG A 98 14.75 12.35 2.32
C ARG A 98 15.07 13.36 1.21
N ARG A 99 15.98 13.02 0.32
CA ARG A 99 16.33 13.88 -0.83
C ARG A 99 15.15 14.14 -1.77
N ARG A 100 14.28 13.14 -2.00
CA ARG A 100 13.09 13.31 -2.84
C ARG A 100 12.07 14.26 -2.20
N ILE A 101 11.84 14.13 -0.90
CA ILE A 101 10.94 14.98 -0.15
C ILE A 101 11.44 16.45 -0.15
N GLN A 102 12.72 16.66 0.11
CA GLN A 102 13.31 17.99 0.08
C GLN A 102 13.17 18.67 -1.29
N LYS A 103 13.31 17.91 -2.38
CA LYS A 103 13.13 18.41 -3.75
C LYS A 103 11.66 18.71 -4.08
N GLY A 104 10.74 17.93 -3.53
CA GLY A 104 9.31 18.04 -3.80
C GLY A 104 8.58 19.08 -2.94
N HIS A 105 9.23 19.71 -1.96
CA HIS A 105 8.64 20.68 -1.00
C HIS A 105 7.38 20.13 -0.27
N SER A 106 7.18 18.82 -0.21
CA SER A 106 5.91 18.22 0.19
C SER A 106 5.81 17.80 1.67
N LEU A 107 6.92 17.76 2.40
CA LEU A 107 6.92 17.42 3.83
C LEU A 107 8.06 18.11 4.58
N ASP A 108 7.73 18.58 5.79
CA ASP A 108 8.70 19.03 6.77
C ASP A 108 9.68 17.90 7.14
N THR A 109 10.95 18.24 7.34
CA THR A 109 11.99 17.29 7.80
C THR A 109 11.59 16.63 9.12
N ILE A 110 10.91 17.36 10.00
CA ILE A 110 10.40 16.87 11.30
C ILE A 110 9.38 15.74 11.07
N ASN A 111 8.47 15.89 10.13
CA ASN A 111 7.47 14.87 9.79
C ASN A 111 8.10 13.61 9.18
N PHE A 112 9.17 13.77 8.41
CA PHE A 112 9.92 12.64 7.86
C PHE A 112 10.61 11.83 8.96
N ASP A 113 11.29 12.48 9.91
CA ASP A 113 11.97 11.79 11.01
C ASP A 113 10.99 11.06 11.93
N ALA A 114 9.81 11.64 12.16
CA ALA A 114 8.72 10.97 12.88
C ALA A 114 8.22 9.75 12.11
N ALA A 115 8.07 9.85 10.79
CA ALA A 115 7.68 8.74 9.94
C ALA A 115 8.71 7.59 9.96
N VAL A 116 10.00 7.91 9.89
CA VAL A 116 11.09 6.92 9.99
C VAL A 116 11.05 6.20 11.34
N LYS A 117 10.86 6.93 12.44
CA LYS A 117 10.78 6.35 13.80
C LYS A 117 9.56 5.44 13.99
N SER A 118 8.44 5.77 13.37
CA SER A 118 7.19 5.00 13.47
C SER A 118 7.12 3.84 12.46
N PHE A 119 7.98 3.83 11.46
CA PHE A 119 7.96 2.81 10.43
C PHE A 119 8.37 1.45 10.98
N THR A 120 7.49 0.50 10.82
CA THR A 120 7.77 -0.92 11.10
C THR A 120 7.80 -1.68 9.78
N GLU A 121 8.94 -2.20 9.40
CA GLU A 121 9.09 -2.98 8.17
C GLU A 121 8.13 -4.17 8.14
N PRO A 122 7.50 -4.45 6.98
CA PRO A 122 6.72 -5.66 6.80
C PRO A 122 7.58 -6.91 7.01
N ASN A 123 7.05 -7.88 7.71
CA ASN A 123 7.76 -9.11 8.04
C ASN A 123 7.30 -10.31 7.20
N ALA A 124 7.98 -11.46 7.39
CA ALA A 124 7.71 -12.69 6.65
C ALA A 124 6.27 -13.22 6.83
N ILE A 125 5.61 -12.94 7.97
CA ILE A 125 4.21 -13.35 8.21
C ILE A 125 3.25 -12.56 7.32
N GLU A 126 3.56 -11.30 7.06
CA GLU A 126 2.78 -10.43 6.17
C GLU A 126 2.99 -10.78 4.70
N LYS A 127 4.02 -11.55 4.36
CA LYS A 127 4.37 -12.02 3.00
C LYS A 127 4.37 -10.87 1.98
N PRO A 128 5.07 -9.76 2.23
CA PRO A 128 5.03 -8.62 1.33
C PRO A 128 5.64 -8.95 -0.04
N VAL A 129 5.12 -8.30 -1.07
CA VAL A 129 5.82 -8.17 -2.35
C VAL A 129 6.73 -6.97 -2.23
N VAL A 130 8.03 -7.21 -2.28
CA VAL A 130 9.03 -6.14 -2.20
C VAL A 130 9.35 -5.65 -3.60
N ILE A 131 9.21 -4.34 -3.82
CA ILE A 131 9.62 -3.65 -5.04
C ILE A 131 10.60 -2.52 -4.69
N SER A 132 11.59 -2.32 -5.53
CA SER A 132 12.54 -1.23 -5.32
C SER A 132 11.98 0.09 -5.88
N GLY A 133 11.90 1.12 -5.05
CA GLY A 133 11.52 2.47 -5.48
C GLY A 133 12.56 3.18 -6.36
N LYS A 134 13.66 2.52 -6.68
CA LYS A 134 14.68 2.98 -7.63
C LYS A 134 14.51 2.36 -9.03
N HIS A 135 13.73 1.30 -9.15
CA HIS A 135 13.47 0.63 -10.42
C HIS A 135 12.39 1.36 -11.22
N THR A 136 12.35 1.08 -12.54
CA THR A 136 11.29 1.58 -13.40
C THR A 136 9.94 0.97 -13.04
N TYR A 137 8.86 1.70 -13.31
CA TYR A 137 7.50 1.20 -13.11
C TYR A 137 7.27 -0.18 -13.76
N LYS A 138 7.75 -0.37 -14.99
CA LYS A 138 7.60 -1.65 -15.73
C LYS A 138 8.18 -2.84 -14.94
N THR A 139 9.35 -2.66 -14.32
CA THR A 139 9.99 -3.70 -13.51
C THR A 139 9.20 -3.95 -12.23
N GLN A 140 8.76 -2.89 -11.56
CA GLN A 140 7.94 -2.98 -10.35
C GLN A 140 6.61 -3.69 -10.62
N ALA A 141 5.89 -3.27 -11.67
CA ALA A 141 4.60 -3.85 -12.06
C ALA A 141 4.71 -5.34 -12.38
N ARG A 142 5.76 -5.76 -13.10
CA ARG A 142 6.01 -7.18 -13.39
C ARG A 142 6.11 -8.02 -12.12
N THR A 143 6.81 -7.53 -11.09
CA THR A 143 6.97 -8.22 -9.81
C THR A 143 5.62 -8.39 -9.10
N VAL A 144 4.80 -7.34 -9.08
CA VAL A 144 3.47 -7.37 -8.46
C VAL A 144 2.53 -8.30 -9.21
N LEU A 145 2.50 -8.23 -10.54
CA LEU A 145 1.64 -9.05 -11.39
C LEU A 145 1.99 -10.54 -11.28
N ALA A 146 3.25 -10.91 -11.21
CA ALA A 146 3.67 -12.30 -10.96
C ALA A 146 3.06 -12.83 -9.67
N ARG A 147 3.09 -12.05 -8.59
CA ARG A 147 2.50 -12.44 -7.30
C ARG A 147 0.98 -12.54 -7.34
N LEU A 148 0.30 -11.64 -8.04
CA LEU A 148 -1.15 -11.70 -8.23
C LEU A 148 -1.56 -12.93 -9.04
N GLY A 149 -0.80 -13.28 -10.07
CA GLY A 149 -1.01 -14.50 -10.87
C GLY A 149 -0.87 -15.78 -10.04
N ASP A 150 0.15 -15.87 -9.19
CA ASP A 150 0.35 -17.02 -8.29
C ASP A 150 -0.77 -17.13 -7.23
N SER A 151 -1.29 -16.01 -6.76
CA SER A 151 -2.36 -15.97 -5.78
C SER A 151 -3.72 -16.45 -6.34
N ASN A 152 -3.89 -16.44 -7.66
CA ASN A 152 -5.09 -16.87 -8.35
C ASN A 152 -5.03 -18.32 -8.85
N ARG A 153 -3.89 -19.00 -8.73
CA ARG A 153 -3.81 -20.43 -9.04
C ARG A 153 -4.54 -21.23 -7.95
N PRO A 154 -5.49 -22.12 -8.31
CA PRO A 154 -6.08 -23.03 -7.34
C PRO A 154 -4.96 -23.90 -6.75
N SER A 155 -4.96 -24.06 -5.42
CA SER A 155 -4.07 -24.99 -4.74
C SER A 155 -4.22 -26.37 -5.36
N ARG A 156 -3.14 -26.92 -5.94
CA ARG A 156 -3.13 -28.31 -6.39
C ARG A 156 -3.51 -29.19 -5.21
N PRO A 157 -4.49 -30.11 -5.35
CA PRO A 157 -4.74 -31.10 -4.32
C PRO A 157 -3.45 -31.90 -4.14
N MET A 158 -2.99 -32.02 -2.90
CA MET A 158 -1.94 -32.98 -2.56
C MET A 158 -2.49 -34.37 -2.87
N THR A 159 -2.00 -34.95 -3.95
CA THR A 159 -2.23 -36.37 -4.23
C THR A 159 -1.44 -37.11 -3.15
N SER A 160 -2.15 -37.66 -2.17
CA SER A 160 -1.58 -38.64 -1.23
C SER A 160 -1.21 -39.88 -2.05
N LEU A 161 0.09 -40.09 -2.18
CA LEU A 161 0.60 -41.41 -2.62
C LEU A 161 0.32 -42.36 -1.48
N ALA A 162 -0.59 -43.30 -1.74
CA ALA A 162 -0.80 -44.49 -0.94
C ALA A 162 0.34 -45.46 -1.20
#